data_87124fbb9a5ac4dcdfb9dcf73a0ee455
#
_entry.id   87124fbb9a5ac4dcdfb9dcf73a0ee455
#
_cell.length_a   1.000
_cell.length_b   1.000
_cell.length_c   1.000
_cell.angle_alpha   90.00
_cell.angle_beta   90.00
_cell.angle_gamma   90.00
#
_symmetry.space_group_name_H-M   'P 1'
#
loop_
_entity.id
_entity.type
_entity.pdbx_description
1 polymer ?
#
loop_
_entity_poly.entity_id
_entity_poly.type
_entity_poly.pdbx_seq_one_letter_code
_entity_poly.pdbx_strand_id
1 'polypeptide(L)'
;MAARNPHPNLDHERLVSGAPVGDDSSFELKLRPQKLSEFIGQNKLKENLAVAIEAARSRGEAMDHVLLYGPPGLGKTTLANIIANELGVHFQPTAAPLLQIKGDLTAIITNLQDKQVLFIDEIHRLQPVLEELLYSALEDYKLDIIIGQGPSARTHTLEVKPFTFIGATTRAGLISGPLRSRFGIVLRLEFYTTDDLRIIVERSAEILGVSIDHAGATEIAGRCRGTPRIANRLLRRVRDYAQVRGAGKIDEPTAKAALKMLEVDQYGFDEVDRRLLLTIIEKYSGGPVGVNTLAAVLAEEPDAIEELYEPFLMQIGFLDRTPRGRVVTQLAYEYFGITPHRRQSTLF
;
A
#
# COMPACT_ATOMS: atom_id res chain seq x y z
N MET A 1 18.18 -34.46 31.83
CA MET A 1 18.22 -32.99 31.79
C MET A 1 18.59 -32.60 30.38
N ALA A 2 17.60 -32.32 29.54
CA ALA A 2 17.80 -31.89 28.14
C ALA A 2 17.66 -30.35 28.10
N ALA A 3 18.72 -29.70 27.67
CA ALA A 3 18.77 -28.25 27.50
C ALA A 3 17.77 -27.82 26.42
N ARG A 4 16.79 -27.02 26.79
CA ARG A 4 15.94 -26.25 25.85
C ARG A 4 16.78 -25.13 25.25
N ASN A 5 17.05 -25.21 23.96
CA ASN A 5 17.49 -24.07 23.18
C ASN A 5 16.31 -23.07 23.09
N PRO A 6 16.46 -21.84 23.55
CA PRO A 6 15.54 -20.78 23.19
C PRO A 6 15.94 -20.28 21.81
N HIS A 7 15.21 -20.67 20.76
CA HIS A 7 15.20 -19.90 19.55
C HIS A 7 14.47 -18.58 19.85
N PRO A 8 15.12 -17.42 19.75
CA PRO A 8 14.40 -16.18 19.67
C PRO A 8 13.68 -16.17 18.32
N ASN A 9 12.36 -16.17 18.33
CA ASN A 9 11.55 -15.70 17.22
C ASN A 9 11.88 -14.20 17.04
N LEU A 10 12.93 -13.92 16.32
CA LEU A 10 13.11 -12.65 15.68
C LEU A 10 12.20 -12.71 14.44
N ASP A 11 11.00 -12.19 14.57
CA ASP A 11 10.24 -11.71 13.44
C ASP A 11 11.14 -10.71 12.72
N HIS A 12 11.85 -11.18 11.69
CA HIS A 12 12.58 -10.32 10.79
C HIS A 12 11.53 -9.51 10.02
N GLU A 13 11.17 -8.36 10.60
CA GLU A 13 10.31 -7.38 9.95
C GLU A 13 10.90 -7.09 8.56
N ARG A 14 10.18 -7.47 7.51
CA ARG A 14 10.65 -7.32 6.13
C ARG A 14 10.87 -5.85 5.80
N LEU A 15 12.11 -5.44 5.63
CA LEU A 15 12.49 -4.07 5.35
C LEU A 15 11.94 -3.57 4.01
N VAL A 16 11.82 -4.45 3.02
CA VAL A 16 11.34 -4.11 1.67
C VAL A 16 9.88 -4.52 1.44
N SER A 17 9.11 -4.82 2.50
CA SER A 17 7.68 -5.03 2.42
C SER A 17 6.92 -3.71 2.29
N GLY A 18 5.93 -3.64 1.41
CA GLY A 18 4.99 -2.53 1.34
C GLY A 18 3.99 -2.46 2.51
N ALA A 19 3.93 -3.50 3.38
CA ALA A 19 3.08 -3.52 4.56
C ALA A 19 3.59 -2.61 5.69
N PRO A 20 2.70 -2.10 6.57
CA PRO A 20 3.10 -1.38 7.79
C PRO A 20 3.88 -2.30 8.73
N VAL A 21 4.93 -1.77 9.34
CA VAL A 21 5.68 -2.42 10.42
C VAL A 21 5.48 -1.59 11.68
N GLY A 22 5.33 -2.21 12.84
CA GLY A 22 4.83 -1.58 14.07
C GLY A 22 5.54 -0.29 14.53
N ASP A 23 6.82 -0.11 14.22
CA ASP A 23 7.64 1.05 14.62
C ASP A 23 7.65 2.19 13.59
N ASP A 24 7.01 2.00 12.41
CA ASP A 24 7.03 2.98 11.32
C ASP A 24 6.06 4.15 11.53
N SER A 25 5.02 4.02 12.34
CA SER A 25 3.89 4.96 12.36
C SER A 25 4.27 6.38 12.78
N SER A 26 5.04 6.56 13.84
CA SER A 26 5.44 7.88 14.33
C SER A 26 6.51 8.54 13.44
N PHE A 27 7.39 7.74 12.85
CA PHE A 27 8.42 8.17 11.94
C PHE A 27 7.84 8.59 10.58
N GLU A 28 6.97 7.74 10.00
CA GLU A 28 6.28 8.05 8.74
C GLU A 28 5.43 9.31 8.82
N LEU A 29 4.76 9.56 9.96
CA LEU A 29 3.91 10.75 10.14
C LEU A 29 4.68 12.06 9.93
N LYS A 30 5.94 12.14 10.37
CA LYS A 30 6.79 13.33 10.21
C LYS A 30 7.20 13.56 8.75
N LEU A 31 7.32 12.49 7.97
CA LEU A 31 7.77 12.54 6.59
C LEU A 31 6.62 12.74 5.59
N ARG A 32 5.35 12.56 6.02
CA ARG A 32 4.19 12.66 5.14
C ARG A 32 4.02 14.08 4.61
N PRO A 33 3.89 14.25 3.28
CA PRO A 33 3.51 15.52 2.71
C PRO A 33 2.10 15.94 3.19
N GLN A 34 1.91 17.23 3.39
CA GLN A 34 0.67 17.82 3.88
C GLN A 34 -0.12 18.52 2.76
N LYS A 35 0.54 18.86 1.65
CA LYS A 35 -0.03 19.57 0.51
C LYS A 35 0.16 18.77 -0.78
N LEU A 36 -0.69 19.01 -1.76
CA LEU A 36 -0.61 18.37 -3.06
C LEU A 36 0.69 18.73 -3.80
N SER A 37 1.20 19.95 -3.60
CA SER A 37 2.48 20.41 -4.14
C SER A 37 3.70 19.67 -3.59
N GLU A 38 3.60 19.13 -2.38
CA GLU A 38 4.67 18.36 -1.73
C GLU A 38 4.62 16.86 -2.11
N PHE A 39 3.51 16.42 -2.72
CA PHE A 39 3.33 15.04 -3.13
C PHE A 39 4.09 14.77 -4.41
N ILE A 40 5.24 14.10 -4.31
CA ILE A 40 6.16 13.82 -5.42
C ILE A 40 5.58 12.73 -6.31
N GLY A 41 5.82 12.81 -7.62
CA GLY A 41 5.32 11.85 -8.60
C GLY A 41 3.82 11.97 -8.87
N GLN A 42 3.23 10.94 -9.49
CA GLN A 42 1.78 10.80 -9.78
C GLN A 42 1.17 12.04 -10.48
N ASN A 43 1.88 12.68 -11.39
CA ASN A 43 1.53 14.02 -11.93
C ASN A 43 0.13 14.08 -12.52
N LYS A 44 -0.25 13.11 -13.37
CA LYS A 44 -1.58 13.06 -13.99
C LYS A 44 -2.71 12.95 -12.96
N LEU A 45 -2.47 12.17 -11.90
CA LEU A 45 -3.42 12.03 -10.80
C LEU A 45 -3.56 13.33 -10.03
N LYS A 46 -2.44 14.02 -9.75
CA LYS A 46 -2.43 15.32 -9.06
C LYS A 46 -3.18 16.39 -9.82
N GLU A 47 -3.01 16.47 -11.13
CA GLU A 47 -3.72 17.41 -11.98
C GLU A 47 -5.24 17.21 -11.90
N ASN A 48 -5.72 15.97 -11.99
CA ASN A 48 -7.13 15.65 -11.86
C ASN A 48 -7.68 16.03 -10.48
N LEU A 49 -6.94 15.72 -9.42
CA LEU A 49 -7.34 16.07 -8.05
C LEU A 49 -7.34 17.58 -7.81
N ALA A 50 -6.36 18.32 -8.31
CA ALA A 50 -6.28 19.76 -8.14
C ALA A 50 -7.54 20.45 -8.74
N VAL A 51 -7.98 20.02 -9.92
CA VAL A 51 -9.20 20.54 -10.54
C VAL A 51 -10.44 20.22 -9.69
N ALA A 52 -10.57 18.98 -9.22
CA ALA A 52 -11.73 18.57 -8.43
C ALA A 52 -11.80 19.31 -7.07
N ILE A 53 -10.65 19.45 -6.39
CA ILE A 53 -10.54 20.18 -5.12
C ILE A 53 -10.91 21.65 -5.31
N GLU A 54 -10.33 22.31 -6.31
CA GLU A 54 -10.60 23.72 -6.57
C GLU A 54 -12.07 23.98 -6.95
N ALA A 55 -12.67 23.09 -7.75
CA ALA A 55 -14.08 23.16 -8.12
C ALA A 55 -14.99 23.00 -6.88
N ALA A 56 -14.74 22.04 -6.00
CA ALA A 56 -15.50 21.85 -4.78
C ALA A 56 -15.37 23.06 -3.84
N ARG A 57 -14.17 23.59 -3.65
CA ARG A 57 -13.91 24.81 -2.87
C ARG A 57 -14.67 26.01 -3.42
N SER A 58 -14.59 26.24 -4.73
CA SER A 58 -15.22 27.39 -5.39
C SER A 58 -16.76 27.35 -5.27
N ARG A 59 -17.37 26.17 -5.33
CA ARG A 59 -18.81 25.99 -5.12
C ARG A 59 -19.23 25.97 -3.66
N GLY A 60 -18.27 25.76 -2.75
CA GLY A 60 -18.55 25.60 -1.34
C GLY A 60 -19.32 24.31 -1.00
N GLU A 61 -19.08 23.24 -1.74
CA GLU A 61 -19.76 21.94 -1.62
C GLU A 61 -18.79 20.84 -1.14
N ALA A 62 -19.35 19.70 -0.69
CA ALA A 62 -18.57 18.49 -0.52
C ALA A 62 -18.02 18.04 -1.89
N MET A 63 -16.80 17.54 -1.94
CA MET A 63 -16.21 16.98 -3.16
C MET A 63 -16.84 15.62 -3.47
N ASP A 64 -16.86 15.24 -4.73
CA ASP A 64 -17.25 13.88 -5.16
C ASP A 64 -16.47 12.81 -4.38
N HIS A 65 -17.11 11.66 -4.17
CA HIS A 65 -16.48 10.53 -3.48
C HIS A 65 -15.31 9.97 -4.31
N VAL A 66 -14.23 9.63 -3.64
CA VAL A 66 -12.96 9.22 -4.26
C VAL A 66 -12.61 7.78 -3.92
N LEU A 67 -12.29 6.99 -4.93
CA LEU A 67 -11.67 5.67 -4.77
C LEU A 67 -10.18 5.75 -5.11
N LEU A 68 -9.32 5.46 -4.12
CA LEU A 68 -7.88 5.35 -4.28
C LEU A 68 -7.48 3.87 -4.31
N TYR A 69 -6.86 3.40 -5.38
CA TYR A 69 -6.44 2.01 -5.45
C TYR A 69 -5.03 1.83 -6.01
N GLY A 70 -4.39 0.74 -5.66
CA GLY A 70 -3.04 0.38 -6.08
C GLY A 70 -2.27 -0.36 -4.99
N PRO A 71 -1.07 -0.84 -5.29
CA PRO A 71 -0.21 -1.55 -4.35
C PRO A 71 -0.05 -0.86 -2.98
N PRO A 72 0.30 -1.59 -1.92
CA PRO A 72 0.51 -1.01 -0.60
C PRO A 72 1.74 -0.08 -0.59
N GLY A 73 1.73 0.90 0.32
CA GLY A 73 2.88 1.80 0.54
C GLY A 73 3.06 2.92 -0.48
N LEU A 74 2.14 3.10 -1.45
CA LEU A 74 2.21 4.15 -2.49
C LEU A 74 1.66 5.51 -2.05
N GLY A 75 1.10 5.63 -0.83
CA GLY A 75 0.64 6.91 -0.29
C GLY A 75 -0.87 7.15 -0.40
N LYS A 76 -1.73 6.12 -0.54
CA LYS A 76 -3.20 6.26 -0.57
C LYS A 76 -3.74 7.04 0.63
N THR A 77 -3.38 6.64 1.83
CA THR A 77 -3.79 7.30 3.08
C THR A 77 -3.25 8.73 3.18
N THR A 78 -2.00 8.94 2.72
CA THR A 78 -1.38 10.28 2.66
C THR A 78 -2.16 11.20 1.72
N LEU A 79 -2.51 10.70 0.54
CA LEU A 79 -3.26 11.47 -0.45
C LEU A 79 -4.67 11.82 0.04
N ALA A 80 -5.34 10.91 0.75
CA ALA A 80 -6.63 11.17 1.38
C ALA A 80 -6.54 12.30 2.43
N ASN A 81 -5.49 12.31 3.25
CA ASN A 81 -5.25 13.38 4.19
C ASN A 81 -4.93 14.71 3.50
N ILE A 82 -4.15 14.70 2.42
CA ILE A 82 -3.87 15.90 1.61
C ILE A 82 -5.16 16.49 1.04
N ILE A 83 -6.07 15.65 0.52
CA ILE A 83 -7.37 16.12 0.01
C ILE A 83 -8.14 16.87 1.10
N ALA A 84 -8.21 16.33 2.33
CA ALA A 84 -8.86 17.01 3.44
C ALA A 84 -8.19 18.34 3.80
N ASN A 85 -6.85 18.37 3.83
CA ASN A 85 -6.08 19.58 4.10
C ASN A 85 -6.32 20.66 3.02
N GLU A 86 -6.28 20.28 1.76
CA GLU A 86 -6.52 21.20 0.63
C GLU A 86 -7.96 21.72 0.60
N LEU A 87 -8.94 20.90 0.98
CA LEU A 87 -10.34 21.33 1.17
C LEU A 87 -10.54 22.19 2.42
N GLY A 88 -9.60 22.19 3.37
CA GLY A 88 -9.70 22.91 4.65
C GLY A 88 -10.70 22.31 5.60
N VAL A 89 -10.92 20.97 5.57
CA VAL A 89 -11.90 20.25 6.38
C VAL A 89 -11.25 19.18 7.26
N HIS A 90 -11.99 18.73 8.27
CA HIS A 90 -11.52 17.65 9.13
C HIS A 90 -11.39 16.33 8.38
N PHE A 91 -10.32 15.57 8.71
CA PHE A 91 -10.06 14.23 8.23
C PHE A 91 -10.44 13.20 9.28
N GLN A 92 -11.39 12.31 8.96
CA GLN A 92 -11.84 11.21 9.81
C GLN A 92 -11.36 9.88 9.25
N PRO A 93 -10.19 9.38 9.67
CA PRO A 93 -9.69 8.09 9.20
C PRO A 93 -10.27 6.94 9.99
N THR A 94 -10.53 5.83 9.28
CA THR A 94 -10.80 4.51 9.84
C THR A 94 -10.32 3.44 8.85
N ALA A 95 -10.48 2.17 9.20
CA ALA A 95 -10.17 1.04 8.33
C ALA A 95 -11.28 0.00 8.40
N ALA A 96 -11.58 -0.67 7.28
CA ALA A 96 -12.65 -1.64 7.20
C ALA A 96 -12.58 -2.76 8.26
N PRO A 97 -11.40 -3.32 8.63
CA PRO A 97 -11.32 -4.32 9.69
C PRO A 97 -11.73 -3.85 11.08
N LEU A 98 -11.75 -2.53 11.33
CA LEU A 98 -12.18 -1.95 12.62
C LEU A 98 -13.70 -1.80 12.71
N LEU A 99 -14.41 -1.90 11.59
CA LEU A 99 -15.85 -1.75 11.49
C LEU A 99 -16.49 -3.14 11.51
N GLN A 100 -17.00 -3.55 12.65
CA GLN A 100 -17.53 -4.91 12.84
C GLN A 100 -19.05 -4.97 12.77
N ILE A 101 -19.74 -3.94 13.24
CA ILE A 101 -21.20 -3.87 13.29
C ILE A 101 -21.73 -2.57 12.66
N LYS A 102 -23.00 -2.58 12.25
CA LYS A 102 -23.66 -1.37 11.69
C LYS A 102 -23.52 -0.15 12.60
N GLY A 103 -23.58 -0.36 13.92
CA GLY A 103 -23.45 0.70 14.91
C GLY A 103 -22.14 1.49 14.82
N ASP A 104 -21.01 0.81 14.51
CA ASP A 104 -19.70 1.45 14.40
C ASP A 104 -19.70 2.49 13.27
N LEU A 105 -20.15 2.07 12.08
CA LEU A 105 -20.20 2.94 10.91
C LEU A 105 -21.26 4.04 11.06
N THR A 106 -22.44 3.70 11.61
CA THR A 106 -23.50 4.67 11.89
C THR A 106 -23.01 5.77 12.83
N ALA A 107 -22.31 5.42 13.92
CA ALA A 107 -21.77 6.38 14.86
C ALA A 107 -20.74 7.32 14.20
N ILE A 108 -19.91 6.80 13.32
CA ILE A 108 -18.93 7.63 12.58
C ILE A 108 -19.70 8.62 11.68
N ILE A 109 -20.60 8.12 10.82
CA ILE A 109 -21.26 8.92 9.80
C ILE A 109 -22.17 10.00 10.42
N THR A 110 -22.92 9.68 11.49
CA THR A 110 -23.82 10.64 12.16
C THR A 110 -23.07 11.76 12.90
N ASN A 111 -21.80 11.54 13.25
CA ASN A 111 -20.95 12.55 13.90
C ASN A 111 -20.14 13.40 12.91
N LEU A 112 -20.22 13.13 11.60
CA LEU A 112 -19.50 13.92 10.60
C LEU A 112 -19.98 15.37 10.58
N GLN A 113 -19.03 16.28 10.44
CA GLN A 113 -19.31 17.70 10.21
C GLN A 113 -19.59 17.95 8.72
N ASP A 114 -20.16 19.10 8.41
CA ASP A 114 -20.40 19.50 7.02
C ASP A 114 -19.12 19.50 6.20
N LYS A 115 -19.17 18.86 5.03
CA LYS A 115 -18.07 18.70 4.05
C LYS A 115 -16.85 17.94 4.57
N GLN A 116 -16.92 17.33 5.75
CA GLN A 116 -15.82 16.56 6.33
C GLN A 116 -15.41 15.41 5.41
N VAL A 117 -14.13 15.02 5.44
CA VAL A 117 -13.64 13.83 4.73
C VAL A 117 -13.70 12.62 5.65
N LEU A 118 -14.48 11.61 5.27
CA LEU A 118 -14.46 10.27 5.84
C LEU A 118 -13.54 9.40 4.97
N PHE A 119 -12.52 8.82 5.60
CA PHE A 119 -11.60 7.89 4.93
C PHE A 119 -11.72 6.49 5.51
N ILE A 120 -11.93 5.49 4.64
CA ILE A 120 -11.91 4.07 5.01
C ILE A 120 -10.80 3.36 4.23
N ASP A 121 -9.77 2.88 4.96
CA ASP A 121 -8.71 2.06 4.38
C ASP A 121 -9.16 0.60 4.22
N GLU A 122 -8.55 -0.10 3.25
CA GLU A 122 -8.84 -1.50 2.91
C GLU A 122 -10.35 -1.79 2.73
N ILE A 123 -11.02 -0.90 2.01
CA ILE A 123 -12.49 -0.92 1.83
C ILE A 123 -13.02 -2.23 1.24
N HIS A 124 -12.19 -3.00 0.52
CA HIS A 124 -12.56 -4.31 -0.02
C HIS A 124 -12.81 -5.37 1.07
N ARG A 125 -12.42 -5.09 2.32
CA ARG A 125 -12.65 -5.93 3.50
C ARG A 125 -13.91 -5.55 4.26
N LEU A 126 -14.66 -4.56 3.77
CA LEU A 126 -15.89 -4.15 4.40
C LEU A 126 -16.95 -5.26 4.24
N GLN A 127 -17.67 -5.55 5.30
CA GLN A 127 -18.75 -6.54 5.27
C GLN A 127 -19.90 -6.04 4.39
N PRO A 128 -20.61 -6.90 3.63
CA PRO A 128 -21.70 -6.50 2.74
C PRO A 128 -22.79 -5.68 3.44
N VAL A 129 -23.10 -6.02 4.68
CA VAL A 129 -24.11 -5.32 5.50
C VAL A 129 -23.71 -3.88 5.83
N LEU A 130 -22.40 -3.57 5.85
CA LEU A 130 -21.88 -2.21 6.06
C LEU A 130 -21.77 -1.46 4.72
N GLU A 131 -21.52 -2.16 3.64
CA GLU A 131 -21.59 -1.56 2.30
C GLU A 131 -23.00 -1.04 2.00
N GLU A 132 -24.05 -1.84 2.30
CA GLU A 132 -25.44 -1.43 2.11
C GLU A 132 -25.79 -0.15 2.89
N LEU A 133 -25.26 0.00 4.11
CA LEU A 133 -25.43 1.21 4.88
C LEU A 133 -24.78 2.42 4.22
N LEU A 134 -23.60 2.22 3.62
CA LEU A 134 -22.90 3.28 2.87
C LEU A 134 -23.70 3.74 1.65
N TYR A 135 -24.43 2.87 0.96
CA TYR A 135 -25.11 3.24 -0.27
C TYR A 135 -26.04 4.43 -0.09
N SER A 136 -26.93 4.38 0.91
CA SER A 136 -27.87 5.48 1.20
C SER A 136 -27.15 6.72 1.72
N ALA A 137 -26.09 6.52 2.52
CA ALA A 137 -25.32 7.64 3.05
C ALA A 137 -24.57 8.41 1.96
N LEU A 138 -24.11 7.71 0.91
CA LEU A 138 -23.33 8.31 -0.19
C LEU A 138 -24.20 8.94 -1.28
N GLU A 139 -25.41 8.39 -1.54
CA GLU A 139 -26.32 8.93 -2.56
C GLU A 139 -27.21 10.04 -2.02
N ASP A 140 -27.88 9.76 -0.90
CA ASP A 140 -28.97 10.59 -0.39
C ASP A 140 -28.62 11.37 0.88
N TYR A 141 -27.43 11.16 1.43
CA TYR A 141 -27.03 11.68 2.75
C TYR A 141 -28.03 11.30 3.84
N LYS A 142 -28.48 10.05 3.82
CA LYS A 142 -29.44 9.48 4.76
C LYS A 142 -29.01 8.13 5.26
N LEU A 143 -29.40 7.81 6.48
CA LEU A 143 -29.17 6.50 7.10
C LEU A 143 -30.50 5.97 7.63
N ASP A 144 -30.89 4.79 7.17
CA ASP A 144 -32.03 4.09 7.68
C ASP A 144 -31.66 3.15 8.83
N ILE A 145 -32.17 3.45 10.02
CA ILE A 145 -31.91 2.66 11.24
C ILE A 145 -33.20 1.97 11.66
N ILE A 146 -33.14 0.65 11.83
CA ILE A 146 -34.24 -0.14 12.34
C ILE A 146 -34.16 -0.17 13.86
N ILE A 147 -35.17 0.37 14.54
CA ILE A 147 -35.31 0.36 15.99
C ILE A 147 -36.40 -0.62 16.39
N GLY A 148 -36.08 -1.54 17.32
CA GLY A 148 -36.97 -2.60 17.78
C GLY A 148 -36.70 -3.94 17.09
N GLN A 149 -37.52 -4.93 17.43
CA GLN A 149 -37.44 -6.30 16.88
C GLN A 149 -38.85 -6.80 16.48
N GLY A 150 -38.86 -7.70 15.48
CA GLY A 150 -40.08 -8.34 15.00
C GLY A 150 -41.08 -7.37 14.34
N PRO A 151 -42.40 -7.65 14.38
CA PRO A 151 -43.41 -6.85 13.68
C PRO A 151 -43.58 -5.41 14.17
N SER A 152 -43.03 -5.08 15.34
CA SER A 152 -43.04 -3.73 15.91
C SER A 152 -41.79 -2.89 15.57
N ALA A 153 -40.86 -3.43 14.81
CA ALA A 153 -39.70 -2.70 14.35
C ALA A 153 -40.13 -1.50 13.48
N ARG A 154 -39.49 -0.35 13.72
CA ARG A 154 -39.72 0.88 12.95
C ARG A 154 -38.42 1.34 12.33
N THR A 155 -38.49 1.76 11.08
CA THR A 155 -37.36 2.41 10.40
C THR A 155 -37.35 3.90 10.75
N HIS A 156 -36.24 4.39 11.23
CA HIS A 156 -35.96 5.81 11.41
C HIS A 156 -34.89 6.23 10.42
N THR A 157 -35.21 7.20 9.58
CA THR A 157 -34.28 7.81 8.65
C THR A 157 -33.57 8.99 9.34
N LEU A 158 -32.25 8.93 9.45
CA LEU A 158 -31.41 10.02 9.93
C LEU A 158 -30.83 10.79 8.76
N GLU A 159 -30.95 12.11 8.79
CA GLU A 159 -30.25 12.96 7.83
C GLU A 159 -28.78 13.10 8.24
N VAL A 160 -27.86 12.97 7.27
CA VAL A 160 -26.42 13.11 7.40
C VAL A 160 -25.97 14.38 6.69
N LYS A 161 -25.06 15.12 7.30
CA LYS A 161 -24.46 16.27 6.63
C LYS A 161 -23.70 15.83 5.39
N PRO A 162 -23.72 16.60 4.29
CA PRO A 162 -22.90 16.31 3.11
C PRO A 162 -21.44 16.14 3.49
N PHE A 163 -20.82 15.08 3.01
CA PHE A 163 -19.42 14.74 3.29
C PHE A 163 -18.75 14.15 2.06
N THR A 164 -17.42 14.19 2.03
CA THR A 164 -16.63 13.51 1.01
C THR A 164 -16.18 12.16 1.55
N PHE A 165 -16.51 11.09 0.86
CA PHE A 165 -16.06 9.76 1.19
C PHE A 165 -14.83 9.40 0.34
N ILE A 166 -13.76 8.94 0.98
CA ILE A 166 -12.57 8.43 0.32
C ILE A 166 -12.35 6.98 0.73
N GLY A 167 -12.52 6.06 -0.21
CA GLY A 167 -12.19 4.65 -0.03
C GLY A 167 -10.79 4.34 -0.56
N ALA A 168 -10.01 3.56 0.19
CA ALA A 168 -8.72 3.06 -0.29
C ALA A 168 -8.69 1.54 -0.32
N THR A 169 -8.02 0.96 -1.33
CA THR A 169 -7.89 -0.49 -1.46
C THR A 169 -6.62 -0.91 -2.20
N THR A 170 -6.10 -2.07 -1.85
CA THR A 170 -5.09 -2.79 -2.64
C THR A 170 -5.74 -3.64 -3.74
N ARG A 171 -7.02 -4.02 -3.58
CA ARG A 171 -7.76 -4.98 -4.43
C ARG A 171 -9.04 -4.38 -5.00
N ALA A 172 -8.91 -3.49 -5.98
CA ALA A 172 -10.06 -2.82 -6.61
C ALA A 172 -11.08 -3.78 -7.24
N GLY A 173 -10.65 -4.97 -7.67
CA GLY A 173 -11.52 -6.00 -8.23
C GLY A 173 -12.45 -6.68 -7.23
N LEU A 174 -12.21 -6.52 -5.91
CA LEU A 174 -13.06 -7.08 -4.85
C LEU A 174 -14.14 -6.11 -4.37
N ILE A 175 -14.13 -4.85 -4.82
CA ILE A 175 -15.17 -3.88 -4.49
C ILE A 175 -16.44 -4.23 -5.27
N SER A 176 -17.57 -4.25 -4.60
CA SER A 176 -18.87 -4.50 -5.22
C SER A 176 -19.20 -3.46 -6.29
N GLY A 177 -19.89 -3.88 -7.35
CA GLY A 177 -20.32 -2.97 -8.42
C GLY A 177 -21.13 -1.78 -7.89
N PRO A 178 -22.14 -1.99 -7.01
CA PRO A 178 -22.92 -0.93 -6.41
C PRO A 178 -22.09 0.09 -5.62
N LEU A 179 -21.10 -0.34 -4.83
CA LEU A 179 -20.23 0.59 -4.11
C LEU A 179 -19.33 1.36 -5.07
N ARG A 180 -18.78 0.66 -6.07
CA ARG A 180 -17.87 1.26 -7.05
C ARG A 180 -18.54 2.37 -7.87
N SER A 181 -19.82 2.20 -8.23
CA SER A 181 -20.57 3.21 -9.01
C SER A 181 -20.83 4.52 -8.27
N ARG A 182 -20.68 4.54 -6.95
CA ARG A 182 -20.86 5.73 -6.10
C ARG A 182 -19.62 6.62 -6.01
N PHE A 183 -18.49 6.14 -6.51
CA PHE A 183 -17.28 6.96 -6.61
C PHE A 183 -17.28 7.75 -7.91
N GLY A 184 -17.42 9.06 -7.81
CA GLY A 184 -17.31 9.97 -8.96
C GLY A 184 -15.88 10.10 -9.46
N ILE A 185 -14.89 9.87 -8.58
CA ILE A 185 -13.46 9.98 -8.89
C ILE A 185 -12.78 8.66 -8.54
N VAL A 186 -12.17 8.01 -9.55
CA VAL A 186 -11.46 6.73 -9.36
C VAL A 186 -10.00 6.91 -9.81
N LEU A 187 -9.08 6.79 -8.86
CA LEU A 187 -7.66 7.08 -9.07
C LEU A 187 -6.79 5.86 -8.74
N ARG A 188 -5.97 5.48 -9.72
CA ARG A 188 -4.96 4.44 -9.55
C ARG A 188 -3.63 5.07 -9.20
N LEU A 189 -3.04 4.64 -8.07
CA LEU A 189 -1.67 4.95 -7.74
C LEU A 189 -0.76 3.91 -8.38
N GLU A 190 0.28 4.38 -9.05
CA GLU A 190 1.27 3.56 -9.73
C GLU A 190 2.59 3.53 -8.94
N PHE A 191 3.44 2.56 -9.24
CA PHE A 191 4.78 2.55 -8.69
C PHE A 191 5.54 3.80 -9.13
N TYR A 192 6.36 4.31 -8.24
CA TYR A 192 7.17 5.50 -8.48
C TYR A 192 8.40 5.17 -9.30
N THR A 193 8.84 6.13 -10.10
CA THR A 193 10.14 6.03 -10.78
C THR A 193 11.29 6.11 -9.79
N THR A 194 12.47 5.65 -10.18
CA THR A 194 13.68 5.79 -9.34
C THR A 194 13.99 7.26 -9.07
N ASP A 195 13.75 8.15 -10.03
CA ASP A 195 13.96 9.60 -9.86
C ASP A 195 12.98 10.20 -8.84
N ASP A 196 11.69 9.86 -8.90
CA ASP A 196 10.72 10.30 -7.90
C ASP A 196 11.12 9.82 -6.50
N LEU A 197 11.54 8.54 -6.38
CA LEU A 197 11.97 7.97 -5.09
C LEU A 197 13.25 8.62 -4.57
N ARG A 198 14.19 8.99 -5.45
CA ARG A 198 15.39 9.73 -5.07
C ARG A 198 15.02 11.09 -4.47
N ILE A 199 14.11 11.83 -5.10
CA ILE A 199 13.62 13.11 -4.57
C ILE A 199 12.93 12.90 -3.22
N ILE A 200 12.14 11.82 -3.05
CA ILE A 200 11.52 11.47 -1.77
C ILE A 200 12.57 11.19 -0.70
N VAL A 201 13.62 10.44 -1.03
CA VAL A 201 14.74 10.11 -0.12
C VAL A 201 15.48 11.38 0.29
N GLU A 202 15.84 12.26 -0.66
CA GLU A 202 16.51 13.54 -0.40
C GLU A 202 15.67 14.43 0.51
N ARG A 203 14.38 14.62 0.20
CA ARG A 203 13.45 15.39 1.05
C ARG A 203 13.31 14.78 2.45
N SER A 204 13.19 13.46 2.53
CA SER A 204 13.07 12.77 3.82
C SER A 204 14.34 12.90 4.66
N ALA A 205 15.51 12.83 4.02
CA ALA A 205 16.81 13.04 4.67
C ALA A 205 16.94 14.48 5.22
N GLU A 206 16.51 15.48 4.46
CA GLU A 206 16.48 16.88 4.89
C GLU A 206 15.61 17.07 6.15
N ILE A 207 14.37 16.53 6.14
CA ILE A 207 13.44 16.60 7.30
C ILE A 207 14.05 15.93 8.54
N LEU A 208 14.83 14.87 8.34
CA LEU A 208 15.48 14.12 9.43
C LEU A 208 16.83 14.70 9.86
N GLY A 209 17.32 15.74 9.17
CA GLY A 209 18.65 16.30 9.42
C GLY A 209 19.81 15.35 9.09
N VAL A 210 19.62 14.47 8.10
CA VAL A 210 20.60 13.47 7.65
C VAL A 210 21.34 14.00 6.43
N SER A 211 22.67 14.04 6.51
CA SER A 211 23.50 14.40 5.35
C SER A 211 23.53 13.24 4.34
N ILE A 212 23.02 13.49 3.14
CA ILE A 212 23.01 12.53 2.03
C ILE A 212 23.45 13.24 0.75
N ASP A 213 24.23 12.57 -0.10
CA ASP A 213 24.50 13.08 -1.43
C ASP A 213 23.61 12.42 -2.49
N HIS A 214 23.63 12.97 -3.69
CA HIS A 214 22.80 12.51 -4.81
C HIS A 214 23.05 11.03 -5.17
N ALA A 215 24.29 10.58 -5.12
CA ALA A 215 24.63 9.19 -5.44
C ALA A 215 24.13 8.21 -4.38
N GLY A 216 24.28 8.56 -3.09
CA GLY A 216 23.72 7.77 -1.98
C GLY A 216 22.20 7.70 -2.01
N ALA A 217 21.52 8.82 -2.34
CA ALA A 217 20.06 8.85 -2.50
C ALA A 217 19.60 7.98 -3.68
N THR A 218 20.31 8.03 -4.81
CA THR A 218 20.03 7.21 -6.00
C THR A 218 20.21 5.71 -5.69
N GLU A 219 21.25 5.36 -4.94
CA GLU A 219 21.51 3.97 -4.55
C GLU A 219 20.40 3.39 -3.66
N ILE A 220 19.87 4.19 -2.73
CA ILE A 220 18.70 3.80 -1.92
C ILE A 220 17.46 3.69 -2.82
N ALA A 221 17.19 4.72 -3.63
CA ALA A 221 16.01 4.79 -4.48
C ALA A 221 15.88 3.61 -5.45
N GLY A 222 16.99 3.16 -6.02
CA GLY A 222 17.05 2.01 -6.93
C GLY A 222 16.59 0.69 -6.30
N ARG A 223 16.60 0.58 -4.96
CA ARG A 223 16.20 -0.63 -4.22
C ARG A 223 14.87 -0.50 -3.48
N CYS A 224 14.14 0.59 -3.70
CA CYS A 224 12.87 0.88 -3.01
C CYS A 224 11.66 0.23 -3.65
N ARG A 225 11.80 -0.60 -4.67
CA ARG A 225 10.70 -1.34 -5.32
C ARG A 225 9.53 -0.43 -5.76
N GLY A 226 9.83 0.77 -6.25
CA GLY A 226 8.82 1.73 -6.66
C GLY A 226 7.94 2.29 -5.52
N THR A 227 8.33 2.13 -4.25
CA THR A 227 7.46 2.36 -3.09
C THR A 227 8.04 3.38 -2.11
N PRO A 228 7.39 4.54 -1.89
CA PRO A 228 7.83 5.56 -0.94
C PRO A 228 8.00 5.08 0.51
N ARG A 229 7.14 4.17 0.97
CA ARG A 229 7.26 3.59 2.32
C ARG A 229 8.56 2.82 2.47
N ILE A 230 8.94 2.01 1.47
CA ILE A 230 10.21 1.28 1.49
C ILE A 230 11.38 2.26 1.41
N ALA A 231 11.28 3.33 0.62
CA ALA A 231 12.31 4.37 0.52
C ALA A 231 12.62 4.99 1.90
N ASN A 232 11.59 5.40 2.62
CA ASN A 232 11.73 5.96 3.96
C ASN A 232 12.29 4.95 4.97
N ARG A 233 11.87 3.69 4.89
CA ARG A 233 12.36 2.61 5.74
C ARG A 233 13.83 2.30 5.50
N LEU A 234 14.24 2.17 4.23
CA LEU A 234 15.64 1.96 3.88
C LEU A 234 16.50 3.16 4.25
N LEU A 235 16.04 4.39 4.02
CA LEU A 235 16.75 5.60 4.46
C LEU A 235 17.01 5.57 5.97
N ARG A 236 16.02 5.21 6.79
CA ARG A 236 16.18 5.08 8.24
C ARG A 236 17.30 4.11 8.61
N ARG A 237 17.30 2.93 8.01
CA ARG A 237 18.34 1.90 8.29
C ARG A 237 19.71 2.29 7.77
N VAL A 238 19.79 2.88 6.60
CA VAL A 238 21.06 3.39 6.04
C VAL A 238 21.61 4.54 6.90
N ARG A 239 20.75 5.42 7.42
CA ARG A 239 21.13 6.45 8.40
C ARG A 239 21.75 5.84 9.66
N ASP A 240 21.09 4.84 10.25
CA ASP A 240 21.59 4.18 11.45
C ASP A 240 22.96 3.55 11.20
N TYR A 241 23.17 2.94 10.04
CA TYR A 241 24.48 2.42 9.61
C TYR A 241 25.52 3.53 9.45
N ALA A 242 25.17 4.64 8.78
CA ALA A 242 26.06 5.77 8.55
C ALA A 242 26.51 6.42 9.88
N GLN A 243 25.65 6.50 10.87
CA GLN A 243 25.95 7.03 12.20
C GLN A 243 26.92 6.13 12.99
N VAL A 244 26.79 4.80 12.87
CA VAL A 244 27.57 3.85 13.67
C VAL A 244 28.88 3.43 13.00
N ARG A 245 28.86 3.24 11.68
CA ARG A 245 29.99 2.69 10.91
C ARG A 245 30.53 3.61 9.82
N GLY A 246 29.85 4.74 9.55
CA GLY A 246 30.25 5.75 8.58
C GLY A 246 30.70 7.04 9.28
N ALA A 247 30.91 8.09 8.47
CA ALA A 247 31.24 9.43 8.94
C ALA A 247 30.01 10.30 9.24
N GLY A 248 28.83 9.69 9.45
CA GLY A 248 27.55 10.38 9.64
C GLY A 248 26.94 10.93 8.35
N LYS A 249 27.56 10.69 7.20
CA LYS A 249 27.08 11.06 5.87
C LYS A 249 26.72 9.82 5.07
N ILE A 250 25.64 9.89 4.30
CA ILE A 250 25.23 8.84 3.35
C ILE A 250 25.75 9.23 1.96
N ASP A 251 26.82 8.60 1.55
CA ASP A 251 27.33 8.59 0.19
C ASP A 251 27.06 7.22 -0.47
N GLU A 252 27.38 7.07 -1.75
CA GLU A 252 27.15 5.81 -2.48
C GLU A 252 27.82 4.59 -1.83
N PRO A 253 29.12 4.64 -1.41
CA PRO A 253 29.75 3.51 -0.73
C PRO A 253 29.08 3.14 0.59
N THR A 254 28.69 4.13 1.39
CA THR A 254 27.99 3.93 2.67
C THR A 254 26.61 3.32 2.44
N ALA A 255 25.86 3.82 1.45
CA ALA A 255 24.55 3.27 1.09
C ALA A 255 24.66 1.82 0.63
N LYS A 256 25.61 1.51 -0.26
CA LYS A 256 25.88 0.13 -0.75
C LYS A 256 26.25 -0.81 0.40
N ALA A 257 27.14 -0.39 1.29
CA ALA A 257 27.56 -1.21 2.41
C ALA A 257 26.39 -1.49 3.39
N ALA A 258 25.59 -0.48 3.68
CA ALA A 258 24.39 -0.63 4.52
C ALA A 258 23.37 -1.56 3.89
N LEU A 259 23.02 -1.37 2.61
CA LEU A 259 22.03 -2.18 1.90
C LEU A 259 22.51 -3.64 1.74
N LYS A 260 23.81 -3.87 1.56
CA LYS A 260 24.39 -5.21 1.58
C LYS A 260 24.26 -5.88 2.95
N MET A 261 24.50 -5.13 4.04
CA MET A 261 24.30 -5.64 5.40
C MET A 261 22.83 -5.98 5.69
N LEU A 262 21.90 -5.27 5.07
CA LEU A 262 20.46 -5.50 5.16
C LEU A 262 19.96 -6.60 4.19
N GLU A 263 20.88 -7.24 3.46
CA GLU A 263 20.59 -8.30 2.48
C GLU A 263 19.63 -7.87 1.35
N VAL A 264 19.57 -6.57 1.07
CA VAL A 264 18.80 -5.99 -0.03
C VAL A 264 19.70 -5.88 -1.27
N ASP A 265 19.38 -6.62 -2.31
CA ASP A 265 20.18 -6.67 -3.53
C ASP A 265 19.95 -5.47 -4.48
N GLN A 266 20.55 -5.52 -5.66
CA GLN A 266 20.45 -4.45 -6.67
C GLN A 266 19.03 -4.24 -7.23
N TYR A 267 18.16 -5.26 -7.19
CA TYR A 267 16.75 -5.19 -7.60
C TYR A 267 15.83 -4.84 -6.43
N GLY A 268 16.36 -4.73 -5.23
CA GLY A 268 15.56 -4.55 -4.02
C GLY A 268 14.94 -5.86 -3.51
N PHE A 269 15.46 -7.03 -3.93
CA PHE A 269 14.98 -8.31 -3.42
C PHE A 269 15.55 -8.60 -2.04
N ASP A 270 14.68 -9.10 -1.17
CA ASP A 270 15.06 -9.71 0.10
C ASP A 270 15.13 -11.25 -0.02
N GLU A 271 15.34 -11.92 1.11
CA GLU A 271 15.40 -13.38 1.16
C GLU A 271 14.11 -14.04 0.67
N VAL A 272 12.94 -13.48 1.02
CA VAL A 272 11.64 -14.09 0.67
C VAL A 272 11.37 -13.99 -0.83
N ASP A 273 11.71 -12.87 -1.47
CA ASP A 273 11.56 -12.73 -2.93
C ASP A 273 12.42 -13.76 -3.66
N ARG A 274 13.69 -13.87 -3.25
CA ARG A 274 14.61 -14.87 -3.83
C ARG A 274 14.09 -16.29 -3.60
N ARG A 275 13.61 -16.61 -2.39
CA ARG A 275 13.06 -17.91 -2.04
C ARG A 275 11.79 -18.22 -2.82
N LEU A 276 10.93 -17.24 -3.08
CA LEU A 276 9.73 -17.40 -3.89
C LEU A 276 10.09 -17.77 -5.34
N LEU A 277 10.96 -16.98 -5.96
CA LEU A 277 11.39 -17.23 -7.34
C LEU A 277 12.13 -18.57 -7.48
N LEU A 278 13.06 -18.88 -6.58
CA LEU A 278 13.80 -20.15 -6.56
C LEU A 278 12.85 -21.34 -6.34
N THR A 279 11.87 -21.21 -5.46
CA THR A 279 10.87 -22.28 -5.24
C THR A 279 10.13 -22.61 -6.53
N ILE A 280 9.72 -21.59 -7.31
CA ILE A 280 9.03 -21.81 -8.58
C ILE A 280 9.99 -22.45 -9.60
N ILE A 281 11.25 -22.02 -9.67
CA ILE A 281 12.25 -22.55 -10.58
C ILE A 281 12.56 -24.03 -10.26
N GLU A 282 12.98 -24.29 -9.02
CA GLU A 282 13.56 -25.59 -8.64
C GLU A 282 12.49 -26.68 -8.40
N LYS A 283 11.40 -26.32 -7.67
CA LYS A 283 10.38 -27.31 -7.29
C LYS A 283 9.28 -27.49 -8.33
N TYR A 284 9.03 -26.44 -9.15
CA TYR A 284 7.92 -26.46 -10.11
C TYR A 284 8.37 -26.22 -11.56
N SER A 285 9.68 -26.38 -11.84
CA SER A 285 10.23 -26.26 -13.21
C SER A 285 9.83 -24.95 -13.90
N GLY A 286 9.83 -23.84 -13.15
CA GLY A 286 9.45 -22.52 -13.65
C GLY A 286 7.95 -22.21 -13.63
N GLY A 287 7.12 -23.11 -13.14
CA GLY A 287 5.66 -22.93 -13.04
C GLY A 287 4.89 -23.62 -14.19
N PRO A 288 3.56 -23.48 -14.30
CA PRO A 288 2.71 -22.68 -13.41
C PRO A 288 2.45 -23.36 -12.05
N VAL A 289 2.37 -22.55 -11.00
CA VAL A 289 2.08 -23.02 -9.64
C VAL A 289 1.03 -22.10 -8.97
N GLY A 290 0.10 -22.70 -8.24
CA GLY A 290 -0.97 -21.98 -7.54
C GLY A 290 -0.47 -21.22 -6.32
N VAL A 291 -1.13 -20.10 -5.96
CA VAL A 291 -0.74 -19.29 -4.80
C VAL A 291 -0.78 -20.06 -3.48
N ASN A 292 -1.81 -20.89 -3.27
CA ASN A 292 -1.94 -21.68 -2.05
C ASN A 292 -0.79 -22.69 -1.88
N THR A 293 -0.31 -23.26 -3.00
CA THR A 293 0.85 -24.15 -2.98
C THR A 293 2.13 -23.40 -2.63
N LEU A 294 2.33 -22.21 -3.19
CA LEU A 294 3.46 -21.34 -2.85
C LEU A 294 3.40 -20.91 -1.38
N ALA A 295 2.24 -20.48 -0.91
CA ALA A 295 1.99 -20.07 0.47
C ALA A 295 2.39 -21.17 1.46
N ALA A 296 1.95 -22.41 1.22
CA ALA A 296 2.30 -23.56 2.04
C ALA A 296 3.81 -23.85 2.05
N VAL A 297 4.50 -23.75 0.90
CA VAL A 297 5.94 -24.03 0.81
C VAL A 297 6.78 -22.93 1.44
N LEU A 298 6.33 -21.68 1.34
CA LEU A 298 7.04 -20.51 1.86
C LEU A 298 6.73 -20.23 3.33
N ALA A 299 5.71 -20.90 3.90
CA ALA A 299 5.13 -20.58 5.19
C ALA A 299 4.64 -19.13 5.29
N GLU A 300 3.98 -18.67 4.21
CA GLU A 300 3.41 -17.32 4.07
C GLU A 300 1.89 -17.42 3.85
N GLU A 301 1.18 -16.33 4.12
CA GLU A 301 -0.24 -16.24 3.78
C GLU A 301 -0.43 -16.01 2.28
N PRO A 302 -1.44 -16.61 1.61
CA PRO A 302 -1.71 -16.38 0.20
C PRO A 302 -1.89 -14.90 -0.15
N ASP A 303 -2.58 -14.14 0.72
CA ASP A 303 -2.80 -12.71 0.57
C ASP A 303 -1.50 -11.92 0.60
N ALA A 304 -0.54 -12.32 1.45
CA ALA A 304 0.78 -11.68 1.49
C ALA A 304 1.54 -11.86 0.17
N ILE A 305 1.46 -13.04 -0.43
CA ILE A 305 2.07 -13.30 -1.74
C ILE A 305 1.44 -12.40 -2.81
N GLU A 306 0.11 -12.33 -2.87
CA GLU A 306 -0.62 -11.58 -3.89
C GLU A 306 -0.50 -10.04 -3.73
N GLU A 307 -0.37 -9.55 -2.51
CA GLU A 307 -0.38 -8.10 -2.26
C GLU A 307 1.01 -7.49 -2.12
N LEU A 308 1.96 -8.23 -1.53
CA LEU A 308 3.26 -7.68 -1.16
C LEU A 308 4.40 -8.09 -2.09
N TYR A 309 4.35 -9.31 -2.66
CA TYR A 309 5.47 -9.86 -3.43
C TYR A 309 5.22 -9.82 -4.92
N GLU A 310 4.11 -10.39 -5.38
CA GLU A 310 3.79 -10.50 -6.80
C GLU A 310 3.75 -9.17 -7.55
N PRO A 311 3.11 -8.09 -7.04
CA PRO A 311 2.93 -6.88 -7.83
C PRO A 311 4.25 -6.27 -8.30
N PHE A 312 5.26 -6.27 -7.44
CA PHE A 312 6.58 -5.76 -7.80
C PHE A 312 7.33 -6.72 -8.74
N LEU A 313 7.34 -8.02 -8.43
CA LEU A 313 8.01 -9.02 -9.28
C LEU A 313 7.42 -9.07 -10.70
N MET A 314 6.10 -8.90 -10.81
CA MET A 314 5.41 -8.81 -12.10
C MET A 314 5.78 -7.50 -12.83
N GLN A 315 5.84 -6.38 -12.12
CA GLN A 315 6.17 -5.09 -12.72
C GLN A 315 7.56 -5.07 -13.34
N ILE A 316 8.55 -5.66 -12.67
CA ILE A 316 9.93 -5.72 -13.18
C ILE A 316 10.17 -6.92 -14.11
N GLY A 317 9.11 -7.69 -14.39
CA GLY A 317 9.13 -8.77 -15.37
C GLY A 317 9.81 -10.06 -14.92
N PHE A 318 9.92 -10.34 -13.61
CA PHE A 318 10.47 -11.58 -13.07
C PHE A 318 9.44 -12.68 -12.91
N LEU A 319 8.17 -12.31 -12.77
CA LEU A 319 7.05 -13.21 -12.54
C LEU A 319 5.89 -12.86 -13.47
N ASP A 320 5.22 -13.88 -14.01
CA ASP A 320 3.97 -13.75 -14.74
C ASP A 320 2.84 -14.48 -14.03
N ARG A 321 1.61 -13.94 -14.15
CA ARG A 321 0.39 -14.57 -13.67
C ARG A 321 -0.43 -15.10 -14.84
N THR A 322 -0.69 -16.40 -14.85
CA THR A 322 -1.51 -17.08 -15.85
C THR A 322 -2.78 -17.65 -15.20
N PRO A 323 -3.80 -18.04 -15.97
CA PRO A 323 -4.99 -18.74 -15.42
C PRO A 323 -4.66 -20.04 -14.65
N ARG A 324 -3.50 -20.65 -14.94
CA ARG A 324 -3.04 -21.90 -14.29
C ARG A 324 -2.16 -21.65 -13.06
N GLY A 325 -1.73 -20.41 -12.82
CA GLY A 325 -0.85 -20.06 -11.72
C GLY A 325 0.30 -19.14 -12.12
N ARG A 326 1.29 -19.05 -11.23
CA ARG A 326 2.47 -18.19 -11.35
C ARG A 326 3.56 -18.89 -12.15
N VAL A 327 4.22 -18.14 -13.02
CA VAL A 327 5.31 -18.62 -13.89
C VAL A 327 6.45 -17.62 -13.80
N VAL A 328 7.66 -18.09 -13.58
CA VAL A 328 8.85 -17.23 -13.66
C VAL A 328 9.22 -16.96 -15.10
N THR A 329 9.77 -15.78 -15.36
CA THR A 329 10.22 -15.37 -16.68
C THR A 329 11.67 -15.73 -16.92
N GLN A 330 12.16 -15.50 -18.14
CA GLN A 330 13.55 -15.68 -18.51
C GLN A 330 14.48 -14.83 -17.63
N LEU A 331 14.08 -13.61 -17.24
CA LEU A 331 14.85 -12.72 -16.37
C LEU A 331 15.14 -13.34 -14.99
N ALA A 332 14.18 -14.10 -14.44
CA ALA A 332 14.40 -14.78 -13.17
C ALA A 332 15.46 -15.88 -13.28
N TYR A 333 15.46 -16.65 -14.37
CA TYR A 333 16.49 -17.63 -14.61
C TYR A 333 17.88 -17.02 -14.80
N GLU A 334 17.96 -15.92 -15.55
CA GLU A 334 19.21 -15.16 -15.76
C GLU A 334 19.77 -14.60 -14.46
N TYR A 335 18.90 -14.05 -13.61
CA TYR A 335 19.28 -13.54 -12.30
C TYR A 335 19.94 -14.61 -11.41
N PHE A 336 19.43 -15.83 -11.41
CA PHE A 336 19.99 -16.94 -10.63
C PHE A 336 21.11 -17.70 -11.36
N GLY A 337 21.41 -17.37 -12.62
CA GLY A 337 22.37 -18.11 -13.43
C GLY A 337 21.95 -19.57 -13.74
N ILE A 338 20.63 -19.83 -13.72
CA ILE A 338 20.07 -21.16 -13.95
C ILE A 338 19.60 -21.26 -15.41
N THR A 339 19.97 -22.34 -16.08
CA THR A 339 19.47 -22.61 -17.44
C THR A 339 18.05 -23.17 -17.36
N PRO A 340 17.05 -22.59 -18.07
CA PRO A 340 15.72 -23.14 -18.09
C PRO A 340 15.73 -24.58 -18.60
N HIS A 341 15.12 -25.49 -17.86
CA HIS A 341 14.89 -26.83 -18.38
C HIS A 341 13.92 -26.71 -19.58
N ARG A 342 14.38 -27.04 -20.79
CA ARG A 342 13.51 -27.19 -21.96
C ARG A 342 12.43 -28.21 -21.59
N ARG A 343 11.19 -27.77 -21.38
CA ARG A 343 10.04 -28.67 -21.40
C ARG A 343 10.07 -29.34 -22.78
N GLN A 344 10.36 -30.64 -22.83
CA GLN A 344 10.02 -31.41 -24.01
C GLN A 344 8.50 -31.23 -24.21
N SER A 345 8.14 -30.50 -25.25
CA SER A 345 6.76 -30.51 -25.75
C SER A 345 6.46 -31.96 -26.14
N THR A 346 5.86 -32.71 -25.23
CA THR A 346 5.18 -33.93 -25.60
C THR A 346 4.01 -33.53 -26.48
N LEU A 347 4.23 -33.60 -27.78
CA LEU A 347 3.20 -33.68 -28.79
C LEU A 347 2.44 -34.98 -28.55
N PHE A 348 1.27 -34.91 -27.91
CA PHE A 348 0.16 -35.85 -28.07
C PHE A 348 -1.15 -35.08 -27.97
#